data_82392c68733df43398366c664eeff8ab
#
_entry.id   82392c68733df43398366c664eeff8ab
#
_cell.length_a   1.000
_cell.length_b   1.000
_cell.length_c   1.000
_cell.angle_alpha   90.00
_cell.angle_beta   90.00
_cell.angle_gamma   90.00
#
_symmetry.space_group_name_H-M   'P 1'
#
loop_
_entity.id
_entity.type
_entity.pdbx_description
1 polymer ?
#
loop_
_entity_poly.entity_id
_entity_poly.type
_entity_poly.pdbx_seq_one_letter_code
_entity_poly.pdbx_strand_id
1 'polypeptide(L)'
;AVVTFITLKWAYSTRFGLVLNAIRDNEDKAEAMGIHTMRYKIIGWMVSAFFVGIAGGLMGHINGYIEPTEIAFAGPTFGVFMVLMAILGGKGTLWGPLVGATVFHLFKEGFWTYFLGWQYVALGVLIVVIVVYFPEGIMGWLREKYPEKFGEIIDEADRKAQVELK
;
A
#
# COMPACT_ATOMS: atom_id res chain seq x y z
N ALA A 1 -3.78 -8.23 10.48
CA ALA A 1 -2.58 -7.62 9.89
C ALA A 1 -1.53 -8.68 9.52
N VAL A 2 -1.01 -9.49 10.50
CA VAL A 2 0.07 -10.47 10.23
C VAL A 2 -0.34 -11.52 9.20
N VAL A 3 -1.51 -12.14 9.36
CA VAL A 3 -2.03 -13.13 8.41
C VAL A 3 -2.18 -12.53 7.01
N THR A 4 -2.76 -11.33 6.91
CA THR A 4 -2.90 -10.61 5.64
C THR A 4 -1.54 -10.39 4.98
N PHE A 5 -0.56 -9.93 5.75
CA PHE A 5 0.80 -9.69 5.25
C PHE A 5 1.46 -10.97 4.73
N ILE A 6 1.40 -12.07 5.48
CA ILE A 6 1.96 -13.36 5.08
C ILE A 6 1.27 -13.88 3.81
N THR A 7 -0.07 -13.79 3.74
CA THR A 7 -0.83 -14.23 2.56
C THR A 7 -0.48 -13.41 1.32
N LEU A 8 -0.39 -12.09 1.44
CA LEU A 8 0.01 -11.21 0.34
C LEU A 8 1.46 -11.47 -0.09
N LYS A 9 2.38 -11.63 0.86
CA LYS A 9 3.77 -11.98 0.55
C LYS A 9 3.86 -13.30 -0.23
N TRP A 10 3.11 -14.31 0.19
CA TRP A 10 3.04 -15.58 -0.52
C TRP A 10 2.42 -15.42 -1.92
N ALA A 11 1.31 -14.68 -2.06
CA ALA A 11 0.68 -14.42 -3.35
C ALA A 11 1.62 -13.69 -4.32
N TYR A 12 2.36 -12.69 -3.83
CA TYR A 12 3.33 -11.96 -4.65
C TYR A 12 4.55 -12.81 -5.05
N SER A 13 4.92 -13.81 -4.28
CA SER A 13 6.01 -14.74 -4.63
C SER A 13 5.61 -15.81 -5.64
N THR A 14 4.34 -15.88 -6.02
CA THR A 14 3.84 -16.83 -7.02
C THR A 14 3.78 -16.21 -8.42
N ARG A 15 3.47 -17.03 -9.43
CA ARG A 15 3.21 -16.57 -10.81
C ARG A 15 2.14 -15.48 -10.88
N PHE A 16 1.21 -15.46 -9.93
CA PHE A 16 0.18 -14.43 -9.83
C PHE A 16 0.79 -13.04 -9.60
N GLY A 17 1.76 -12.91 -8.70
CA GLY A 17 2.47 -11.65 -8.45
C GLY A 17 3.27 -11.17 -9.66
N LEU A 18 3.96 -12.08 -10.38
CA LEU A 18 4.68 -11.75 -11.61
C LEU A 18 3.74 -11.17 -12.68
N VAL A 19 2.58 -11.80 -12.87
CA VAL A 19 1.57 -11.34 -13.83
C VAL A 19 1.02 -9.96 -13.44
N LEU A 20 0.72 -9.73 -12.15
CA LEU A 20 0.24 -8.43 -11.69
C LEU A 20 1.28 -7.33 -11.90
N ASN A 21 2.57 -7.61 -11.70
CA ASN A 21 3.63 -6.64 -11.98
C ASN A 21 3.77 -6.35 -13.47
N ALA A 22 3.70 -7.37 -14.34
CA ALA A 22 3.70 -7.19 -15.78
C ALA A 22 2.53 -6.30 -16.25
N ILE A 23 1.33 -6.52 -15.70
CA ILE A 23 0.15 -5.68 -15.98
C ILE A 23 0.36 -4.25 -15.48
N ARG A 24 0.93 -4.06 -14.29
CA ARG A 24 1.25 -2.74 -13.72
C ARG A 24 2.21 -1.96 -14.60
N ASP A 25 3.25 -2.62 -15.10
CA ASP A 25 4.30 -1.98 -15.88
C ASP A 25 3.83 -1.60 -17.28
N ASN A 26 3.11 -2.49 -17.94
CA ASN A 26 2.46 -2.17 -19.24
C ASN A 26 1.35 -3.19 -19.56
N GLU A 27 0.11 -2.76 -19.44
CA GLU A 27 -1.06 -3.63 -19.67
C GLU A 27 -1.15 -4.13 -21.10
N ASP A 28 -0.91 -3.24 -22.10
CA ASP A 28 -1.02 -3.59 -23.52
C ASP A 28 0.03 -4.63 -23.93
N LYS A 29 1.24 -4.51 -23.39
CA LYS A 29 2.30 -5.51 -23.63
C LYS A 29 1.96 -6.85 -22.98
N ALA A 30 1.42 -6.82 -21.76
CA ALA A 30 1.01 -8.04 -21.06
C ALA A 30 -0.10 -8.77 -21.82
N GLU A 31 -1.07 -8.03 -22.39
CA GLU A 31 -2.14 -8.59 -23.20
C GLU A 31 -1.62 -9.15 -24.54
N ALA A 32 -0.71 -8.45 -25.17
CA ALA A 32 -0.04 -8.92 -26.39
C ALA A 32 0.75 -10.21 -26.18
N MET A 33 1.24 -10.47 -24.97
CA MET A 33 1.88 -11.72 -24.57
C MET A 33 0.87 -12.85 -24.24
N GLY A 34 -0.43 -12.62 -24.41
CA GLY A 34 -1.49 -13.61 -24.16
C GLY A 34 -1.98 -13.67 -22.71
N ILE A 35 -1.64 -12.70 -21.89
CA ILE A 35 -2.12 -12.62 -20.51
C ILE A 35 -3.53 -12.03 -20.50
N HIS A 36 -4.48 -12.75 -19.88
CA HIS A 36 -5.84 -12.25 -19.69
C HIS A 36 -5.89 -11.22 -18.55
N THR A 37 -5.49 -9.98 -18.81
CA THR A 37 -5.32 -8.89 -17.84
C THR A 37 -6.54 -8.69 -16.95
N MET A 38 -7.74 -8.70 -17.54
CA MET A 38 -9.01 -8.53 -16.81
C MET A 38 -9.21 -9.59 -15.73
N ARG A 39 -8.92 -10.86 -16.01
CA ARG A 39 -9.09 -11.94 -15.02
C ARG A 39 -8.18 -11.76 -13.81
N TYR A 40 -6.92 -11.41 -14.04
CA TYR A 40 -5.95 -11.19 -12.97
C TYR A 40 -6.29 -9.95 -12.12
N LYS A 41 -6.78 -8.89 -12.74
CA LYS A 41 -7.30 -7.71 -12.04
C LYS A 41 -8.48 -8.06 -11.14
N ILE A 42 -9.47 -8.80 -11.65
CA ILE A 42 -10.63 -9.23 -10.87
C ILE A 42 -10.20 -10.07 -9.67
N ILE A 43 -9.31 -11.05 -9.85
CA ILE A 43 -8.81 -11.88 -8.75
C ILE A 43 -8.09 -11.03 -7.71
N GLY A 44 -7.24 -10.09 -8.13
CA GLY A 44 -6.57 -9.15 -7.23
C GLY A 44 -7.55 -8.31 -6.42
N TRP A 45 -8.59 -7.80 -7.05
CA TRP A 45 -9.67 -7.07 -6.38
C TRP A 45 -10.44 -7.93 -5.38
N MET A 46 -10.75 -9.17 -5.73
CA MET A 46 -11.44 -10.11 -4.83
C MET A 46 -10.60 -10.39 -3.58
N VAL A 47 -9.31 -10.64 -3.73
CA VAL A 47 -8.39 -10.88 -2.60
C VAL A 47 -8.32 -9.64 -1.71
N SER A 48 -8.18 -8.45 -2.29
CA SER A 48 -8.20 -7.18 -1.55
C SER A 48 -9.51 -6.97 -0.79
N ALA A 49 -10.65 -7.13 -1.47
CA ALA A 49 -11.97 -6.95 -0.89
C ALA A 49 -12.22 -7.92 0.27
N PHE A 50 -11.73 -9.16 0.17
CA PHE A 50 -11.85 -10.15 1.24
C PHE A 50 -11.17 -9.69 2.54
N PHE A 51 -9.92 -9.22 2.46
CA PHE A 51 -9.20 -8.75 3.65
C PHE A 51 -9.75 -7.44 4.21
N VAL A 52 -10.17 -6.53 3.34
CA VAL A 52 -10.82 -5.27 3.75
C VAL A 52 -12.16 -5.55 4.41
N GLY A 53 -12.94 -6.52 3.89
CA GLY A 53 -14.21 -6.94 4.49
C GLY A 53 -14.03 -7.50 5.91
N ILE A 54 -13.02 -8.34 6.13
CA ILE A 54 -12.67 -8.84 7.47
C ILE A 54 -12.28 -7.68 8.39
N ALA A 55 -11.45 -6.76 7.92
CA ALA A 55 -11.02 -5.60 8.71
C ALA A 55 -12.21 -4.70 9.08
N GLY A 56 -13.13 -4.46 8.13
CA GLY A 56 -14.35 -3.68 8.38
C GLY A 56 -15.29 -4.34 9.39
N GLY A 57 -15.47 -5.66 9.30
CA GLY A 57 -16.26 -6.42 10.27
C GLY A 57 -15.67 -6.35 11.69
N LEU A 58 -14.36 -6.48 11.83
CA LEU A 58 -13.68 -6.34 13.11
C LEU A 58 -13.81 -4.90 13.66
N MET A 59 -13.71 -3.89 12.81
CA MET A 59 -13.86 -2.48 13.21
C MET A 59 -15.28 -2.20 13.73
N GLY A 60 -16.31 -2.72 13.05
CA GLY A 60 -17.69 -2.60 13.52
C GLY A 60 -17.91 -3.26 14.88
N HIS A 61 -17.28 -4.40 15.12
CA HIS A 61 -17.38 -5.11 16.38
C HIS A 61 -16.66 -4.39 17.53
N ILE A 62 -15.51 -3.78 17.26
CA ILE A 62 -14.75 -2.99 18.26
C ILE A 62 -15.51 -1.73 18.67
N ASN A 63 -16.11 -1.03 17.74
CA ASN A 63 -16.86 0.21 18.01
C ASN A 63 -18.21 -0.06 18.70
N GLY A 64 -18.75 -1.28 18.61
CA GLY A 64 -20.02 -1.66 19.22
C GLY A 64 -21.27 -1.08 18.55
N TYR A 65 -21.13 -0.08 17.68
CA TYR A 65 -22.17 0.49 16.84
C TYR A 65 -21.58 0.97 15.50
N ILE A 66 -22.39 1.00 14.47
CA ILE A 66 -21.97 1.48 13.14
C ILE A 66 -22.90 2.63 12.75
N GLU A 67 -22.40 3.85 12.81
CA GLU A 67 -23.08 5.01 12.26
C GLU A 67 -22.70 5.16 10.77
N PRO A 68 -23.70 5.25 9.86
CA PRO A 68 -23.41 5.27 8.42
C PRO A 68 -22.53 6.43 7.99
N THR A 69 -22.79 7.65 8.50
CA THR A 69 -22.14 8.87 8.03
C THR A 69 -20.74 9.08 8.58
N GLU A 70 -20.52 8.80 9.86
CA GLU A 70 -19.27 9.13 10.54
C GLU A 70 -18.33 7.93 10.72
N ILE A 71 -18.86 6.70 10.71
CA ILE A 71 -18.06 5.49 10.93
C ILE A 71 -17.97 4.67 9.65
N ALA A 72 -19.10 4.27 9.05
CA ALA A 72 -19.07 3.36 7.90
C ALA A 72 -18.60 4.03 6.61
N PHE A 73 -19.03 5.28 6.36
CA PHE A 73 -18.71 6.06 5.17
C PHE A 73 -17.90 7.32 5.48
N ALA A 74 -17.07 7.29 6.53
CA ALA A 74 -16.18 8.39 6.88
C ALA A 74 -15.12 8.58 5.77
N GLY A 75 -15.47 9.34 4.73
CA GLY A 75 -14.64 9.58 3.55
C GLY A 75 -13.20 10.03 3.87
N PRO A 76 -12.99 11.03 4.76
CA PRO A 76 -11.65 11.44 5.14
C PRO A 76 -10.86 10.34 5.83
N THR A 77 -11.48 9.61 6.76
CA THR A 77 -10.79 8.62 7.59
C THR A 77 -10.45 7.34 6.81
N PHE A 78 -11.39 6.78 6.08
CA PHE A 78 -11.19 5.52 5.37
C PHE A 78 -10.76 5.73 3.91
N GLY A 79 -11.18 6.81 3.26
CA GLY A 79 -10.77 7.10 1.90
C GLY A 79 -9.40 7.76 1.83
N VAL A 80 -9.30 8.98 2.34
CA VAL A 80 -8.11 9.81 2.17
C VAL A 80 -6.93 9.27 2.99
N PHE A 81 -7.13 8.93 4.26
CA PHE A 81 -6.02 8.50 5.12
C PHE A 81 -5.42 7.15 4.69
N MET A 82 -6.22 6.20 4.21
CA MET A 82 -5.68 4.95 3.68
C MET A 82 -4.78 5.16 2.46
N VAL A 83 -5.20 6.02 1.54
CA VAL A 83 -4.39 6.37 0.37
C VAL A 83 -3.10 7.08 0.79
N LEU A 84 -3.18 8.01 1.74
CA LEU A 84 -2.02 8.71 2.28
C LEU A 84 -1.02 7.77 2.95
N MET A 85 -1.51 6.83 3.79
CA MET A 85 -0.65 5.82 4.41
C MET A 85 0.07 4.96 3.36
N ALA A 86 -0.61 4.59 2.28
CA ALA A 86 -0.03 3.82 1.20
C ALA A 86 1.03 4.61 0.40
N ILE A 87 0.76 5.88 0.10
CA ILE A 87 1.70 6.76 -0.62
C ILE A 87 2.89 7.09 0.26
N LEU A 88 2.68 7.47 1.53
CA LEU A 88 3.73 7.77 2.49
C LEU A 88 4.69 6.59 2.66
N GLY A 89 4.14 5.39 2.74
CA GLY A 89 4.94 4.19 2.90
C GLY A 89 5.77 3.83 1.69
N GLY A 90 5.27 4.09 0.49
CA GLY A 90 5.92 3.80 -0.79
C GLY A 90 5.10 2.93 -1.71
N LYS A 91 4.89 3.42 -2.92
CA LYS A 91 4.12 2.75 -3.96
C LYS A 91 4.84 1.48 -4.43
N GLY A 92 4.09 0.40 -4.62
CA GLY A 92 4.61 -0.83 -5.23
C GLY A 92 5.49 -1.69 -4.31
N THR A 93 5.56 -1.39 -3.01
CA THR A 93 6.26 -2.24 -2.05
C THR A 93 5.27 -2.88 -1.06
N LEU A 94 5.52 -4.13 -0.70
CA LEU A 94 4.68 -4.84 0.28
C LEU A 94 4.81 -4.25 1.70
N TRP A 95 5.98 -3.75 2.04
CA TRP A 95 6.28 -3.13 3.33
C TRP A 95 5.80 -1.68 3.42
N GLY A 96 5.60 -1.01 2.27
CA GLY A 96 5.19 0.38 2.19
C GLY A 96 3.98 0.71 3.05
N PRO A 97 2.81 0.10 2.81
CA PRO A 97 1.60 0.41 3.58
C PRO A 97 1.74 0.17 5.08
N LEU A 98 2.56 -0.82 5.50
CA LEU A 98 2.81 -1.11 6.91
C LEU A 98 3.62 0.02 7.59
N VAL A 99 4.71 0.43 6.95
CA VAL A 99 5.56 1.52 7.44
C VAL A 99 4.80 2.84 7.39
N GLY A 100 4.10 3.10 6.28
CA GLY A 100 3.30 4.32 6.11
C GLY A 100 2.18 4.44 7.13
N ALA A 101 1.45 3.36 7.42
CA ALA A 101 0.42 3.35 8.44
C ALA A 101 0.99 3.62 9.84
N THR A 102 2.13 3.00 10.18
CA THR A 102 2.78 3.20 11.48
C THR A 102 3.24 4.64 11.64
N VAL A 103 3.96 5.18 10.66
CA VAL A 103 4.46 6.56 10.68
C VAL A 103 3.30 7.55 10.73
N PHE A 104 2.28 7.36 9.87
CA PHE A 104 1.11 8.23 9.82
C PHE A 104 0.35 8.24 11.16
N HIS A 105 0.17 7.05 11.79
CA HIS A 105 -0.54 6.95 13.05
C HIS A 105 0.21 7.65 14.19
N LEU A 106 1.53 7.49 14.28
CA LEU A 106 2.36 8.20 15.25
C LEU A 106 2.28 9.72 15.08
N PHE A 107 2.36 10.22 13.85
CA PHE A 107 2.20 11.64 13.56
C PHE A 107 0.79 12.13 13.91
N LYS A 108 -0.24 11.41 13.50
CA LYS A 108 -1.63 11.76 13.80
C LYS A 108 -1.86 11.86 15.31
N GLU A 109 -1.42 10.88 16.09
CA GLU A 109 -1.59 10.88 17.54
C GLU A 109 -0.87 12.06 18.20
N GLY A 110 0.37 12.34 17.81
CA GLY A 110 1.12 13.48 18.29
C GLY A 110 0.44 14.82 17.99
N PHE A 111 0.02 15.03 16.75
CA PHE A 111 -0.67 16.27 16.37
C PHE A 111 -2.05 16.41 17.01
N TRP A 112 -2.77 15.32 17.19
CA TRP A 112 -4.09 15.33 17.83
C TRP A 112 -4.01 15.71 19.30
N THR A 113 -2.92 15.33 19.97
CA THR A 113 -2.71 15.62 21.41
C THR A 113 -2.29 17.07 21.65
N TYR A 114 -1.41 17.61 20.80
CA TYR A 114 -0.79 18.91 21.04
C TYR A 114 -1.41 20.09 20.27
N PHE A 115 -2.12 19.84 19.16
CA PHE A 115 -2.66 20.87 18.28
C PHE A 115 -4.17 20.71 18.05
N LEU A 116 -4.95 20.75 19.14
CA LEU A 116 -6.42 20.71 19.05
C LEU A 116 -6.93 21.86 18.16
N GLY A 117 -7.69 21.51 17.12
CA GLY A 117 -8.25 22.46 16.17
C GLY A 117 -7.43 22.69 14.88
N TRP A 118 -6.13 22.43 14.88
CA TRP A 118 -5.24 22.61 13.72
C TRP A 118 -4.85 21.28 13.04
N GLN A 119 -5.39 20.16 13.51
CA GLN A 119 -5.02 18.82 13.05
C GLN A 119 -5.19 18.64 11.54
N TYR A 120 -6.23 19.19 10.94
CA TYR A 120 -6.44 19.07 9.49
C TYR A 120 -5.46 19.92 8.68
N VAL A 121 -5.07 21.07 9.18
CA VAL A 121 -4.04 21.92 8.57
C VAL A 121 -2.69 21.22 8.64
N ALA A 122 -2.33 20.68 9.81
CA ALA A 122 -1.08 19.94 9.99
C ALA A 122 -1.03 18.70 9.08
N LEU A 123 -2.15 17.97 8.94
CA LEU A 123 -2.25 16.85 8.00
C LEU A 123 -2.09 17.32 6.54
N GLY A 124 -2.70 18.43 6.16
CA GLY A 124 -2.56 18.99 4.82
C GLY A 124 -1.10 19.38 4.49
N VAL A 125 -0.42 20.05 5.42
CA VAL A 125 1.01 20.37 5.29
C VAL A 125 1.85 19.10 5.22
N LEU A 126 1.58 18.11 6.06
CA LEU A 126 2.27 16.81 6.05
C LEU A 126 2.14 16.13 4.67
N ILE A 127 0.94 16.12 4.08
CA ILE A 127 0.69 15.58 2.75
C ILE A 127 1.55 16.27 1.70
N VAL A 128 1.56 17.61 1.70
CA VAL A 128 2.34 18.40 0.74
C VAL A 128 3.84 18.07 0.88
N VAL A 129 4.35 18.03 2.11
CA VAL A 129 5.75 17.69 2.38
C VAL A 129 6.08 16.29 1.85
N ILE A 130 5.22 15.30 2.13
CA ILE A 130 5.44 13.93 1.68
C ILE A 130 5.44 13.81 0.16
N VAL A 131 4.46 14.41 -0.50
CA VAL A 131 4.33 14.32 -1.97
C VAL A 131 5.49 15.03 -2.68
N VAL A 132 5.97 16.14 -2.12
CA VAL A 132 7.06 16.95 -2.73
C VAL A 132 8.43 16.33 -2.47
N TYR A 133 8.71 15.91 -1.22
CA TYR A 133 10.04 15.43 -0.83
C TYR A 133 10.21 13.90 -0.96
N PHE A 134 9.13 13.14 -0.91
CA PHE A 134 9.15 11.67 -1.00
C PHE A 134 8.16 11.14 -2.05
N PRO A 135 8.37 11.45 -3.34
CA PRO A 135 7.43 11.05 -4.40
C PRO A 135 7.27 9.54 -4.53
N GLU A 136 8.27 8.76 -4.13
CA GLU A 136 8.25 7.29 -4.09
C GLU A 136 7.96 6.73 -2.68
N GLY A 137 7.69 7.62 -1.72
CA GLY A 137 7.46 7.26 -0.33
C GLY A 137 8.74 6.88 0.44
N ILE A 138 8.58 6.66 1.74
CA ILE A 138 9.70 6.36 2.65
C ILE A 138 10.42 5.07 2.22
N MET A 139 9.67 4.06 1.82
CA MET A 139 10.25 2.77 1.42
C MET A 139 10.96 2.86 0.06
N GLY A 140 10.49 3.69 -0.87
CA GLY A 140 11.18 3.96 -2.12
C GLY A 140 12.56 4.57 -1.86
N TRP A 141 12.62 5.60 -1.02
CA TRP A 141 13.89 6.22 -0.61
C TRP A 141 14.83 5.25 0.14
N LEU A 142 14.29 4.40 1.04
CA LEU A 142 15.09 3.38 1.73
C LEU A 142 15.64 2.33 0.76
N ARG A 143 14.86 1.95 -0.24
CA ARG A 143 15.25 0.99 -1.27
C ARG A 143 16.36 1.53 -2.16
N GLU A 144 16.28 2.79 -2.53
CA GLU A 144 17.34 3.48 -3.28
C GLU A 144 18.66 3.52 -2.49
N LYS A 145 18.56 3.77 -1.17
CA LYS A 145 19.74 3.87 -0.30
C LYS A 145 20.29 2.53 0.17
N TYR A 146 19.45 1.49 0.31
CA TYR A 146 19.81 0.16 0.80
C TYR A 146 19.20 -0.95 -0.04
N PRO A 147 19.60 -1.12 -1.32
CA PRO A 147 18.97 -2.07 -2.24
C PRO A 147 19.11 -3.54 -1.80
N GLU A 148 20.18 -3.87 -1.07
CA GLU A 148 20.45 -5.24 -0.64
C GLU A 148 19.50 -5.78 0.44
N LYS A 149 18.92 -4.87 1.28
CA LYS A 149 18.07 -5.27 2.41
C LYS A 149 16.58 -5.17 2.15
N PHE A 150 16.17 -4.28 1.25
CA PHE A 150 14.77 -3.93 1.01
C PHE A 150 14.32 -4.15 -0.43
N GLY A 151 15.18 -4.74 -1.29
CA GLY A 151 14.81 -5.19 -2.63
C GLY A 151 13.71 -6.25 -2.57
N GLU A 152 12.68 -6.13 -3.40
CA GLU A 152 11.70 -7.21 -3.53
C GLU A 152 12.33 -8.41 -4.24
N ILE A 153 11.85 -9.62 -3.92
CA ILE A 153 12.35 -10.88 -4.48
C ILE A 153 12.35 -10.87 -6.01
N ILE A 154 11.41 -10.13 -6.62
CA ILE A 154 11.24 -10.01 -8.08
C ILE A 154 12.33 -9.13 -8.68
N ASP A 155 12.70 -8.02 -8.04
CA ASP A 155 13.77 -7.14 -8.50
C ASP A 155 15.15 -7.79 -8.39
N GLU A 156 15.36 -8.67 -7.41
CA GLU A 156 16.59 -9.45 -7.32
C GLU A 156 16.70 -10.49 -8.45
N ALA A 157 15.56 -11.10 -8.84
CA ALA A 157 15.53 -12.04 -9.95
C ALA A 157 15.82 -11.34 -11.30
N ASP A 158 15.21 -10.16 -11.53
CA ASP A 158 15.46 -9.35 -12.74
C ASP A 158 16.90 -8.84 -12.78
N ARG A 159 17.46 -8.45 -11.63
CA ARG A 159 18.85 -7.99 -11.53
C ARG A 159 19.84 -9.12 -11.81
N LYS A 160 19.58 -10.34 -11.29
CA LYS A 160 20.40 -11.53 -11.59
C LYS A 160 20.33 -11.90 -13.05
N ALA A 161 19.15 -11.86 -13.66
CA ALA A 161 18.98 -12.11 -15.10
C ALA A 161 19.73 -11.08 -15.97
N GLN A 162 19.76 -9.82 -15.58
CA GLN A 162 20.52 -8.77 -16.31
C GLN A 162 22.03 -8.90 -16.13
N VAL A 163 22.50 -9.47 -15.03
CA VAL A 163 23.94 -9.73 -14.81
C VAL A 163 24.40 -10.94 -15.60
N GLU A 164 23.57 -11.97 -15.74
CA GLU A 164 23.88 -13.17 -16.53
C GLU A 164 23.87 -12.92 -18.06
N LEU A 165 23.21 -11.83 -18.52
CA LEU A 165 23.16 -11.44 -19.92
C LEU A 165 24.31 -10.51 -20.37
N LYS A 166 25.20 -10.13 -19.46
CA LYS A 166 26.42 -9.36 -19.72
C LYS A 166 27.66 -10.23 -19.65
#